data_252cb1af91d910668c5bd908915a970b
#
_entry.id   252cb1af91d910668c5bd908915a970b
#
_cell.length_a   1.000
_cell.length_b   1.000
_cell.length_c   1.000
_cell.angle_alpha   90.00
_cell.angle_beta   90.00
_cell.angle_gamma   90.00
#
_symmetry.space_group_name_H-M   'P 1'
#
loop_
_entity.id
_entity.type
_entity.pdbx_description
1 polymer ?
#
loop_
_entity_poly.entity_id
_entity_poly.type
_entity_poly.pdbx_seq_one_letter_code
_entity_poly.pdbx_strand_id
1 'polypeptide(L)'
;APTSAGLMPAPTDVASALRAAVATTVRGKSETVDLAVATLLAGGHLLVDDVPGSGKTLLARSLAAAIGGRFGRVQCTPDLLPTDITGTSVFRPDSGEWQFRSGPLFANVVLVDEVNRASPRTQAALLQPMEEHHVTVDGTTWNLPAPFLVIATQNPFGQIGTFPLPESQLDRFALVLSMGLPDRDAEREILTGAGGVGLLESIEPVTSPEELVATQHAVAALYA
;
A
#
# COMPACT_ATOMS: atom_id res chain seq x y z
N ALA A 1 14.15 -29.37 27.09
CA ALA A 1 13.91 -27.97 27.46
C ALA A 1 12.85 -27.42 26.58
N PRO A 2 11.76 -26.83 27.09
CA PRO A 2 10.75 -26.21 26.24
C PRO A 2 11.37 -24.96 25.61
N THR A 3 11.36 -24.90 24.29
CA THR A 3 11.70 -23.73 23.50
C THR A 3 10.77 -22.59 23.95
N SER A 4 11.33 -21.46 24.39
CA SER A 4 10.57 -20.27 24.72
C SER A 4 9.79 -19.84 23.48
N ALA A 5 8.48 -20.10 23.47
CA ALA A 5 7.57 -19.42 22.57
C ALA A 5 7.72 -17.92 22.88
N GLY A 6 8.41 -17.17 22.00
CA GLY A 6 8.55 -15.75 22.15
C GLY A 6 7.16 -15.15 22.24
N LEU A 7 6.91 -14.39 23.31
CA LEU A 7 5.67 -13.65 23.48
C LEU A 7 5.53 -12.74 22.26
N MET A 8 4.44 -12.85 21.54
CA MET A 8 4.15 -11.93 20.43
C MET A 8 4.10 -10.50 21.00
N PRO A 9 4.75 -9.52 20.33
CA PRO A 9 4.70 -8.13 20.78
C PRO A 9 3.24 -7.65 20.82
N ALA A 10 2.92 -6.79 21.79
CA ALA A 10 1.57 -6.23 21.87
C ALA A 10 1.29 -5.38 20.61
N PRO A 11 0.04 -5.34 20.12
CA PRO A 11 -0.32 -4.52 18.96
C PRO A 11 0.11 -3.05 19.09
N THR A 12 0.10 -2.51 20.29
CA THR A 12 0.57 -1.15 20.62
C THR A 12 2.06 -0.96 20.39
N ASP A 13 2.87 -1.98 20.65
CA ASP A 13 4.31 -1.94 20.48
C ASP A 13 4.65 -2.00 18.98
N VAL A 14 3.97 -2.86 18.21
CA VAL A 14 4.11 -2.93 16.76
C VAL A 14 3.70 -1.61 16.12
N ALA A 15 2.57 -1.01 16.55
CA ALA A 15 2.13 0.29 16.07
C ALA A 15 3.18 1.38 16.33
N SER A 16 3.73 1.42 17.55
CA SER A 16 4.72 2.41 17.94
C SER A 16 6.02 2.27 17.15
N ALA A 17 6.49 1.03 16.93
CA ALA A 17 7.68 0.74 16.15
C ALA A 17 7.51 1.13 14.66
N LEU A 18 6.36 0.79 14.06
CA LEU A 18 6.03 1.18 12.67
C LEU A 18 5.99 2.69 12.50
N ARG A 19 5.33 3.41 13.42
CA ARG A 19 5.26 4.88 13.42
C ARG A 19 6.66 5.50 13.50
N ALA A 20 7.48 5.03 14.42
CA ALA A 20 8.84 5.52 14.58
C ALA A 20 9.68 5.28 13.31
N ALA A 21 9.62 4.10 12.72
CA ALA A 21 10.36 3.76 11.50
C ALA A 21 9.93 4.64 10.32
N VAL A 22 8.62 4.79 10.07
CA VAL A 22 8.10 5.59 8.96
C VAL A 22 8.36 7.09 9.16
N ALA A 23 8.29 7.59 10.40
CA ALA A 23 8.56 8.99 10.71
C ALA A 23 10.01 9.42 10.46
N THR A 24 10.95 8.49 10.32
CA THR A 24 12.35 8.83 9.94
C THR A 24 12.44 9.42 8.54
N THR A 25 11.58 9.00 7.64
CA THR A 25 11.57 9.41 6.22
C THR A 25 10.45 10.41 5.92
N VAL A 26 9.25 10.18 6.46
CA VAL A 26 8.05 11.03 6.25
C VAL A 26 7.99 12.09 7.34
N ARG A 27 8.64 13.23 7.09
CA ARG A 27 8.76 14.33 8.05
C ARG A 27 7.55 15.27 8.00
N GLY A 28 7.20 15.84 9.16
CA GLY A 28 6.15 16.86 9.29
C GLY A 28 4.73 16.36 9.05
N LYS A 29 4.50 15.03 9.09
CA LYS A 29 3.20 14.40 8.77
C LYS A 29 2.86 13.30 9.77
N SER A 30 3.02 13.59 11.05
CA SER A 30 2.78 12.60 12.13
C SER A 30 1.37 12.02 12.09
N GLU A 31 0.36 12.86 11.92
CA GLU A 31 -1.04 12.42 11.84
C GLU A 31 -1.28 11.49 10.63
N THR A 32 -0.72 11.83 9.46
CA THR A 32 -0.80 10.98 8.27
C THR A 32 -0.14 9.62 8.50
N VAL A 33 1.03 9.61 9.15
CA VAL A 33 1.74 8.37 9.50
C VAL A 33 0.92 7.54 10.48
N ASP A 34 0.33 8.18 11.50
CA ASP A 34 -0.52 7.53 12.50
C ASP A 34 -1.73 6.86 11.85
N LEU A 35 -2.43 7.59 10.98
CA LEU A 35 -3.59 7.08 10.26
C LEU A 35 -3.23 5.96 9.28
N ALA A 36 -2.10 6.06 8.59
CA ALA A 36 -1.63 5.02 7.68
C ALA A 36 -1.26 3.73 8.42
N VAL A 37 -0.58 3.84 9.57
CA VAL A 37 -0.26 2.68 10.43
C VAL A 37 -1.53 2.08 11.02
N ALA A 38 -2.47 2.90 11.50
CA ALA A 38 -3.75 2.42 12.00
C ALA A 38 -4.53 1.65 10.93
N THR A 39 -4.59 2.19 9.70
CA THR A 39 -5.24 1.53 8.57
C THR A 39 -4.57 0.20 8.21
N LEU A 40 -3.24 0.15 8.20
CA LEU A 40 -2.48 -1.08 7.97
C LEU A 40 -2.80 -2.13 9.05
N LEU A 41 -2.83 -1.75 10.32
CA LEU A 41 -3.16 -2.65 11.44
C LEU A 41 -4.60 -3.11 11.44
N ALA A 42 -5.52 -2.30 10.93
CA ALA A 42 -6.92 -2.66 10.74
C ALA A 42 -7.16 -3.58 9.52
N GLY A 43 -6.14 -3.85 8.71
CA GLY A 43 -6.28 -4.60 7.46
C GLY A 43 -7.04 -3.84 6.37
N GLY A 44 -7.13 -2.50 6.48
CA GLY A 44 -7.84 -1.64 5.54
C GLY A 44 -6.96 -1.08 4.42
N HIS A 45 -7.54 -0.21 3.60
CA HIS A 45 -6.88 0.47 2.49
C HIS A 45 -7.06 1.99 2.59
N LEU A 46 -6.15 2.75 1.97
CA LEU A 46 -6.12 4.21 2.01
C LEU A 46 -6.45 4.83 0.65
N LEU A 47 -7.25 5.86 0.66
CA LEU A 47 -7.36 6.80 -0.47
C LEU A 47 -6.75 8.14 -0.06
N VAL A 48 -5.78 8.61 -0.84
CA VAL A 48 -5.13 9.90 -0.64
C VAL A 48 -5.62 10.89 -1.69
N ASP A 49 -6.39 11.85 -1.24
CA ASP A 49 -6.91 12.93 -2.09
C ASP A 49 -5.98 14.14 -1.99
N ASP A 50 -5.03 14.26 -2.94
CA ASP A 50 -3.98 15.25 -2.80
C ASP A 50 -3.23 15.57 -4.11
N VAL A 51 -2.59 16.73 -4.11
CA VAL A 51 -1.74 17.19 -5.21
C VAL A 51 -0.47 16.33 -5.39
N PRO A 52 0.12 16.30 -6.59
CA PRO A 52 1.42 15.67 -6.81
C PRO A 52 2.51 16.26 -5.90
N GLY A 53 3.48 15.43 -5.50
CA GLY A 53 4.63 15.88 -4.71
C GLY A 53 4.43 15.89 -3.19
N SER A 54 3.27 15.49 -2.66
CA SER A 54 2.99 15.49 -1.21
C SER A 54 3.68 14.37 -0.40
N GLY A 55 4.46 13.46 -1.04
CA GLY A 55 5.21 12.41 -0.35
C GLY A 55 4.52 11.03 -0.29
N LYS A 56 3.46 10.81 -1.08
CA LYS A 56 2.70 9.54 -1.14
C LYS A 56 3.57 8.31 -1.42
N THR A 57 4.47 8.42 -2.40
CA THR A 57 5.39 7.33 -2.74
C THR A 57 6.35 7.01 -1.60
N LEU A 58 6.80 8.04 -0.89
CA LEU A 58 7.69 7.88 0.26
C LEU A 58 6.97 7.16 1.40
N LEU A 59 5.75 7.55 1.72
CA LEU A 59 4.92 6.89 2.73
C LEU A 59 4.72 5.40 2.41
N ALA A 60 4.31 5.07 1.18
CA ALA A 60 4.06 3.70 0.78
C ALA A 60 5.33 2.82 0.83
N ARG A 61 6.45 3.34 0.33
CA ARG A 61 7.74 2.63 0.37
C ARG A 61 8.26 2.46 1.79
N SER A 62 8.09 3.46 2.65
CA SER A 62 8.51 3.39 4.05
C SER A 62 7.72 2.35 4.84
N LEU A 63 6.40 2.28 4.61
CA LEU A 63 5.57 1.22 5.19
C LEU A 63 6.01 -0.17 4.74
N ALA A 64 6.24 -0.36 3.41
CA ALA A 64 6.71 -1.64 2.89
C ALA A 64 8.06 -2.04 3.50
N ALA A 65 9.01 -1.11 3.61
CA ALA A 65 10.31 -1.36 4.23
C ALA A 65 10.18 -1.70 5.72
N ALA A 66 9.37 -0.93 6.47
CA ALA A 66 9.18 -1.13 7.90
C ALA A 66 8.55 -2.50 8.26
N ILE A 67 7.73 -3.07 7.37
CA ILE A 67 7.16 -4.42 7.55
C ILE A 67 8.00 -5.54 6.92
N GLY A 68 9.15 -5.23 6.32
CA GLY A 68 9.94 -6.22 5.57
C GLY A 68 9.21 -6.80 4.36
N GLY A 69 8.20 -6.08 3.84
CA GLY A 69 7.34 -6.51 2.76
C GLY A 69 7.76 -5.98 1.39
N ARG A 70 7.08 -6.47 0.35
CA ARG A 70 7.31 -6.01 -1.03
C ARG A 70 6.49 -4.75 -1.32
N PHE A 71 7.08 -3.82 -2.07
CA PHE A 71 6.43 -2.64 -2.60
C PHE A 71 6.06 -2.84 -4.08
N GLY A 72 4.83 -2.52 -4.44
CA GLY A 72 4.34 -2.44 -5.82
C GLY A 72 3.89 -1.03 -6.18
N ARG A 73 3.99 -0.65 -7.44
CA ARG A 73 3.50 0.63 -7.94
C ARG A 73 2.73 0.46 -9.24
N VAL A 74 1.58 1.10 -9.30
CA VAL A 74 0.74 1.22 -10.50
C VAL A 74 0.58 2.71 -10.79
N GLN A 75 0.98 3.16 -11.97
CA GLN A 75 0.65 4.50 -12.47
C GLN A 75 -0.56 4.39 -13.38
N CYS A 76 -1.67 4.95 -12.98
CA CYS A 76 -2.89 4.90 -13.77
C CYS A 76 -2.84 5.88 -14.94
N THR A 77 -3.15 5.34 -16.13
CA THR A 77 -3.32 6.09 -17.37
C THR A 77 -4.58 5.57 -18.07
N PRO A 78 -5.17 6.33 -19.01
CA PRO A 78 -6.39 5.90 -19.71
C PRO A 78 -6.23 4.60 -20.53
N ASP A 79 -5.02 4.29 -20.95
CA ASP A 79 -4.65 3.11 -21.75
C ASP A 79 -4.19 1.92 -20.90
N LEU A 80 -4.07 2.07 -19.57
CA LEU A 80 -3.70 1.00 -18.66
C LEU A 80 -4.73 -0.14 -18.73
N LEU A 81 -4.24 -1.36 -18.94
CA LEU A 81 -5.07 -2.56 -19.01
C LEU A 81 -5.17 -3.26 -17.65
N PRO A 82 -6.26 -3.97 -17.36
CA PRO A 82 -6.38 -4.83 -16.18
C PRO A 82 -5.22 -5.80 -15.99
N THR A 83 -4.73 -6.40 -17.09
CA THR A 83 -3.62 -7.35 -17.10
C THR A 83 -2.27 -6.73 -16.71
N ASP A 84 -2.11 -5.41 -16.91
CA ASP A 84 -0.91 -4.69 -16.46
C ASP A 84 -0.84 -4.61 -14.93
N ILE A 85 -1.98 -4.73 -14.26
CA ILE A 85 -2.12 -4.65 -12.81
C ILE A 85 -2.12 -6.05 -12.20
N THR A 86 -2.95 -6.96 -12.71
CA THR A 86 -3.13 -8.31 -12.16
C THR A 86 -2.06 -9.29 -12.62
N GLY A 87 -1.43 -9.03 -13.75
CA GLY A 87 -0.54 -9.98 -14.41
C GLY A 87 -1.26 -10.75 -15.52
N THR A 88 -0.50 -11.55 -16.23
CA THR A 88 -0.96 -12.30 -17.40
C THR A 88 -0.21 -13.61 -17.55
N SER A 89 -0.82 -14.60 -18.20
CA SER A 89 -0.12 -15.82 -18.61
C SER A 89 0.69 -15.57 -19.88
N VAL A 90 1.93 -16.01 -19.87
CA VAL A 90 2.88 -15.90 -21.00
C VAL A 90 3.26 -17.28 -21.44
N PHE A 91 3.15 -17.56 -22.74
CA PHE A 91 3.60 -18.82 -23.31
C PHE A 91 5.13 -18.86 -23.38
N ARG A 92 5.72 -19.93 -22.89
CA ARG A 92 7.16 -20.23 -22.95
C ARG A 92 7.45 -21.16 -24.11
N PRO A 93 8.02 -20.71 -25.24
CA PRO A 93 8.31 -21.56 -26.40
C PRO A 93 9.33 -22.67 -26.09
N ASP A 94 10.24 -22.42 -25.18
CA ASP A 94 11.31 -23.32 -24.76
C ASP A 94 10.79 -24.54 -23.95
N SER A 95 9.74 -24.38 -23.15
CA SER A 95 9.12 -25.46 -22.38
C SER A 95 7.76 -25.92 -22.93
N GLY A 96 7.16 -25.15 -23.84
CA GLY A 96 5.80 -25.41 -24.34
C GLY A 96 4.69 -25.15 -23.30
N GLU A 97 4.99 -24.43 -22.22
CA GLU A 97 4.09 -24.22 -21.11
C GLU A 97 3.63 -22.78 -20.99
N TRP A 98 2.42 -22.57 -20.44
CA TRP A 98 1.94 -21.27 -20.00
C TRP A 98 2.43 -20.98 -18.60
N GLN A 99 3.09 -19.85 -18.41
CA GLN A 99 3.58 -19.38 -17.10
C GLN A 99 2.86 -18.10 -16.72
N PHE A 100 2.28 -18.06 -15.52
CA PHE A 100 1.73 -16.84 -14.96
C PHE A 100 2.87 -15.88 -14.58
N ARG A 101 2.78 -14.66 -15.09
CA ARG A 101 3.64 -13.55 -14.71
C ARG A 101 2.82 -12.57 -13.88
N SER A 102 3.10 -12.50 -12.58
CA SER A 102 2.39 -11.63 -11.64
C SER A 102 2.59 -10.15 -11.97
N GLY A 103 1.53 -9.39 -11.81
CA GLY A 103 1.54 -7.93 -11.91
C GLY A 103 1.94 -7.25 -10.60
N PRO A 104 1.96 -5.90 -10.57
CA PRO A 104 2.36 -5.10 -9.41
C PRO A 104 1.45 -5.26 -8.19
N LEU A 105 0.24 -5.81 -8.33
CA LEU A 105 -0.63 -6.15 -7.18
C LEU A 105 -0.03 -7.22 -6.25
N PHE A 106 0.89 -8.04 -6.74
CA PHE A 106 1.51 -9.09 -5.93
C PHE A 106 2.63 -8.53 -5.04
N ALA A 107 2.27 -7.52 -4.24
CA ALA A 107 3.11 -6.88 -3.24
C ALA A 107 2.31 -6.64 -1.95
N ASN A 108 2.99 -6.45 -0.83
CA ASN A 108 2.35 -6.21 0.48
C ASN A 108 1.80 -4.79 0.60
N VAL A 109 2.51 -3.81 0.03
CA VAL A 109 2.06 -2.42 -0.06
C VAL A 109 2.07 -1.99 -1.51
N VAL A 110 0.92 -1.62 -2.05
CA VAL A 110 0.75 -1.19 -3.43
C VAL A 110 0.32 0.26 -3.47
N LEU A 111 1.15 1.09 -4.10
CA LEU A 111 0.78 2.47 -4.43
C LEU A 111 0.12 2.51 -5.80
N VAL A 112 -1.07 3.05 -5.86
CA VAL A 112 -1.84 3.25 -7.09
C VAL A 112 -1.99 4.74 -7.34
N ASP A 113 -1.14 5.28 -8.22
CA ASP A 113 -1.14 6.70 -8.52
C ASP A 113 -2.25 7.06 -9.51
N GLU A 114 -3.01 8.11 -9.19
CA GLU A 114 -4.05 8.72 -10.02
C GLU A 114 -5.13 7.73 -10.48
N VAL A 115 -5.70 6.96 -9.54
CA VAL A 115 -6.69 5.90 -9.81
C VAL A 115 -7.87 6.37 -10.67
N ASN A 116 -8.27 7.64 -10.52
CA ASN A 116 -9.34 8.25 -11.32
C ASN A 116 -8.98 8.49 -12.80
N ARG A 117 -7.73 8.25 -13.23
CA ARG A 117 -7.35 8.27 -14.65
C ARG A 117 -7.49 6.91 -15.34
N ALA A 118 -7.56 5.83 -14.58
CA ALA A 118 -7.80 4.50 -15.15
C ALA A 118 -9.26 4.36 -15.63
N SER A 119 -9.44 3.56 -16.68
CA SER A 119 -10.79 3.22 -17.14
C SER A 119 -11.60 2.50 -16.05
N PRO A 120 -12.94 2.56 -16.03
CA PRO A 120 -13.76 1.85 -15.03
C PRO A 120 -13.48 0.35 -14.95
N ARG A 121 -13.15 -0.28 -16.10
CA ARG A 121 -12.77 -1.70 -16.14
C ARG A 121 -11.46 -1.97 -15.40
N THR A 122 -10.49 -1.09 -15.56
CA THR A 122 -9.19 -1.17 -14.91
C THR A 122 -9.30 -0.86 -13.41
N GLN A 123 -10.14 0.13 -13.04
CA GLN A 123 -10.47 0.40 -11.65
C GLN A 123 -11.10 -0.83 -10.97
N ALA A 124 -12.05 -1.50 -11.62
CA ALA A 124 -12.66 -2.71 -11.06
C ALA A 124 -11.64 -3.83 -10.83
N ALA A 125 -10.73 -4.05 -11.77
CA ALA A 125 -9.66 -5.05 -11.63
C ALA A 125 -8.66 -4.74 -10.52
N LEU A 126 -8.53 -3.48 -10.14
CA LEU A 126 -7.72 -3.05 -9.00
C LEU A 126 -8.48 -3.19 -7.67
N LEU A 127 -9.75 -2.76 -7.64
CA LEU A 127 -10.50 -2.61 -6.40
C LEU A 127 -11.12 -3.92 -5.91
N GLN A 128 -11.46 -4.85 -6.81
CA GLN A 128 -12.00 -6.15 -6.42
C GLN A 128 -11.01 -6.96 -5.56
N PRO A 129 -9.70 -7.05 -5.88
CA PRO A 129 -8.72 -7.74 -5.04
C PRO A 129 -8.53 -7.15 -3.64
N MET A 130 -8.94 -5.90 -3.41
CA MET A 130 -8.90 -5.30 -2.06
C MET A 130 -9.83 -6.01 -1.08
N GLU A 131 -10.98 -6.51 -1.54
CA GLU A 131 -11.92 -7.27 -0.71
C GLU A 131 -11.63 -8.77 -0.74
N GLU A 132 -11.33 -9.30 -1.92
CA GLU A 132 -11.23 -10.74 -2.13
C GLU A 132 -9.84 -11.30 -1.79
N HIS A 133 -8.81 -10.45 -1.69
CA HIS A 133 -7.41 -10.83 -1.45
C HIS A 133 -6.84 -11.83 -2.47
N HIS A 134 -7.46 -11.94 -3.63
CA HIS A 134 -7.00 -12.77 -4.75
C HIS A 134 -7.34 -12.14 -6.09
N VAL A 135 -6.71 -12.64 -7.14
CA VAL A 135 -7.05 -12.33 -8.53
C VAL A 135 -7.27 -13.63 -9.30
N THR A 136 -8.18 -13.62 -10.28
CA THR A 136 -8.40 -14.76 -11.17
C THR A 136 -7.94 -14.39 -12.58
N VAL A 137 -6.95 -15.13 -13.10
CA VAL A 137 -6.40 -14.96 -14.44
C VAL A 137 -6.48 -16.29 -15.17
N ASP A 138 -7.07 -16.31 -16.36
CA ASP A 138 -7.22 -17.49 -17.21
C ASP A 138 -7.87 -18.70 -16.46
N GLY A 139 -8.85 -18.42 -15.60
CA GLY A 139 -9.55 -19.44 -14.81
C GLY A 139 -8.78 -19.96 -13.59
N THR A 140 -7.56 -19.47 -13.34
CA THR A 140 -6.77 -19.82 -12.16
C THR A 140 -6.80 -18.68 -11.15
N THR A 141 -7.09 -19.01 -9.88
CA THR A 141 -7.10 -18.03 -8.77
C THR A 141 -5.74 -17.99 -8.10
N TRP A 142 -5.23 -16.77 -7.94
CA TRP A 142 -3.94 -16.46 -7.34
C TRP A 142 -4.12 -15.58 -6.12
N ASN A 143 -3.70 -16.04 -4.94
CA ASN A 143 -3.78 -15.27 -3.71
C ASN A 143 -2.75 -14.13 -3.71
N LEU A 144 -3.17 -12.98 -3.22
CA LEU A 144 -2.27 -11.86 -2.96
C LEU A 144 -1.47 -12.09 -1.67
N PRO A 145 -0.27 -11.50 -1.55
CA PRO A 145 0.50 -11.61 -0.32
C PRO A 145 -0.21 -10.92 0.85
N ALA A 146 -0.16 -11.53 2.02
CA ALA A 146 -0.64 -10.92 3.27
C ALA A 146 0.56 -10.42 4.11
N PRO A 147 0.44 -9.28 4.79
CA PRO A 147 -0.67 -8.31 4.69
C PRO A 147 -0.74 -7.65 3.31
N PHE A 148 -1.91 -7.12 2.95
CA PHE A 148 -2.12 -6.43 1.68
C PHE A 148 -2.73 -5.05 1.92
N LEU A 149 -1.96 -3.99 1.63
CA LEU A 149 -2.39 -2.60 1.74
C LEU A 149 -2.33 -1.92 0.38
N VAL A 150 -3.43 -1.36 -0.07
CA VAL A 150 -3.48 -0.44 -1.21
C VAL A 150 -3.52 0.99 -0.68
N ILE A 151 -2.64 1.82 -1.21
CA ILE A 151 -2.66 3.28 -1.07
C ILE A 151 -2.97 3.83 -2.45
N ALA A 152 -4.23 4.14 -2.71
CA ALA A 152 -4.64 4.78 -3.95
C ALA A 152 -4.56 6.29 -3.82
N THR A 153 -4.24 6.97 -4.92
CA THR A 153 -4.24 8.43 -4.96
C THR A 153 -5.20 8.94 -6.04
N GLN A 154 -5.81 10.07 -5.78
CA GLN A 154 -6.53 10.83 -6.78
C GLN A 154 -6.12 12.30 -6.73
N ASN A 155 -6.20 12.97 -7.88
CA ASN A 155 -5.94 14.41 -7.95
C ASN A 155 -7.29 15.13 -8.07
N PRO A 156 -7.68 15.95 -7.08
CA PRO A 156 -8.97 16.64 -7.07
C PRO A 156 -9.10 17.69 -8.19
N PHE A 157 -7.96 18.19 -8.71
CA PHE A 157 -7.96 19.27 -9.71
C PHE A 157 -7.93 18.81 -11.17
N GLY A 158 -7.73 17.53 -11.42
CA GLY A 158 -7.61 16.95 -12.77
C GLY A 158 -8.92 16.38 -13.30
N GLN A 159 -9.92 17.18 -13.65
CA GLN A 159 -11.24 16.68 -14.07
C GLN A 159 -11.31 16.22 -15.54
N ILE A 160 -10.44 16.70 -16.44
CA ILE A 160 -10.48 16.37 -17.85
C ILE A 160 -9.84 14.99 -18.08
N GLY A 161 -10.60 14.05 -18.64
CA GLY A 161 -10.12 12.69 -18.93
C GLY A 161 -10.00 11.79 -17.70
N THR A 162 -10.77 12.06 -16.64
CA THR A 162 -10.85 11.24 -15.43
C THR A 162 -12.19 10.51 -15.36
N PHE A 163 -12.17 9.38 -14.65
CA PHE A 163 -13.32 8.57 -14.29
C PHE A 163 -13.44 8.57 -12.78
N PRO A 164 -14.36 9.35 -12.19
CA PRO A 164 -14.52 9.37 -10.73
C PRO A 164 -14.88 7.99 -10.20
N LEU A 165 -14.40 7.67 -9.00
CA LEU A 165 -14.76 6.43 -8.32
C LEU A 165 -16.22 6.51 -7.86
N PRO A 166 -17.08 5.51 -8.19
CA PRO A 166 -18.42 5.41 -7.62
C PRO A 166 -18.37 5.23 -6.09
N GLU A 167 -19.44 5.63 -5.38
CA GLU A 167 -19.55 5.49 -3.92
C GLU A 167 -19.27 4.04 -3.46
N SER A 168 -19.84 3.05 -4.16
CA SER A 168 -19.60 1.63 -3.86
C SER A 168 -18.15 1.17 -3.98
N GLN A 169 -17.30 1.93 -4.66
CA GLN A 169 -15.87 1.69 -4.74
C GLN A 169 -15.09 2.48 -3.69
N LEU A 170 -15.61 3.64 -3.30
CA LEU A 170 -15.04 4.42 -2.19
C LEU A 170 -15.19 3.70 -0.85
N ASP A 171 -16.26 2.95 -0.64
CA ASP A 171 -16.52 2.14 0.56
C ASP A 171 -15.45 1.05 0.84
N ARG A 172 -14.64 0.73 -0.16
CA ARG A 172 -13.51 -0.23 0.00
C ARG A 172 -12.30 0.38 0.69
N PHE A 173 -12.25 1.71 0.78
CA PHE A 173 -11.19 2.40 1.51
C PHE A 173 -11.65 2.63 2.95
N ALA A 174 -10.85 2.15 3.91
CA ALA A 174 -11.11 2.37 5.33
C ALA A 174 -10.96 3.84 5.71
N LEU A 175 -10.16 4.59 4.97
CA LEU A 175 -9.88 5.98 5.26
C LEU A 175 -9.57 6.77 3.97
N VAL A 176 -10.11 7.99 3.90
CA VAL A 176 -9.72 9.01 2.91
C VAL A 176 -8.98 10.11 3.65
N LEU A 177 -7.80 10.46 3.19
CA LEU A 177 -6.99 11.51 3.82
C LEU A 177 -6.32 12.43 2.79
N SER A 178 -5.97 13.62 3.23
CA SER A 178 -5.07 14.53 2.49
C SER A 178 -3.76 14.66 3.27
N MET A 179 -2.65 14.50 2.58
CA MET A 179 -1.32 14.65 3.19
C MET A 179 -0.91 16.12 3.32
N GLY A 180 -1.40 16.98 2.43
CA GLY A 180 -1.01 18.39 2.35
C GLY A 180 0.47 18.57 2.00
N LEU A 181 0.94 19.80 2.08
CA LEU A 181 2.37 20.13 1.96
C LEU A 181 3.06 20.01 3.34
N PRO A 182 4.37 19.74 3.40
CA PRO A 182 5.11 19.78 4.65
C PRO A 182 5.11 21.21 5.22
N ASP A 183 5.21 21.32 6.54
CA ASP A 183 5.45 22.62 7.17
C ASP A 183 6.88 23.12 6.89
N ARG A 184 7.16 24.38 7.23
CA ARG A 184 8.45 25.03 6.91
C ARG A 184 9.65 24.33 7.55
N ASP A 185 9.49 23.75 8.73
CA ASP A 185 10.59 23.09 9.44
C ASP A 185 10.86 21.71 8.82
N ALA A 186 9.81 20.96 8.50
CA ALA A 186 9.93 19.71 7.75
C ALA A 186 10.50 19.92 6.33
N GLU A 187 10.08 21.01 5.65
CA GLU A 187 10.65 21.37 4.34
C GLU A 187 12.16 21.65 4.43
N ARG A 188 12.59 22.37 5.47
CA ARG A 188 14.01 22.60 5.73
C ARG A 188 14.78 21.32 6.01
N GLU A 189 14.22 20.42 6.83
CA GLU A 189 14.81 19.11 7.10
C GLU A 189 14.98 18.28 5.82
N ILE A 190 13.95 18.25 4.96
CA ILE A 190 14.01 17.58 3.66
C ILE A 190 15.12 18.16 2.77
N LEU A 191 15.21 19.48 2.68
CA LEU A 191 16.21 20.19 1.88
C LEU A 191 17.65 19.99 2.40
N THR A 192 17.83 19.81 3.70
CA THR A 192 19.14 19.53 4.32
C THR A 192 19.52 18.05 4.34
N GLY A 193 18.67 17.16 3.78
CA GLY A 193 18.92 15.72 3.71
C GLY A 193 18.61 14.97 5.02
N ALA A 194 17.98 15.62 6.00
CA ALA A 194 17.58 14.97 7.25
C ALA A 194 16.27 14.15 7.14
N GLY A 195 15.75 13.99 5.93
CA GLY A 195 14.54 13.22 5.62
C GLY A 195 14.45 12.88 4.13
N GLY A 196 13.38 12.19 3.73
CA GLY A 196 13.08 11.91 2.33
C GLY A 196 13.68 10.62 1.79
N VAL A 197 13.81 10.55 0.46
CA VAL A 197 14.18 9.31 -0.27
C VAL A 197 15.55 8.77 0.12
N GLY A 198 16.50 9.63 0.50
CA GLY A 198 17.86 9.22 0.89
C GLY A 198 17.91 8.35 2.15
N LEU A 199 16.92 8.46 3.04
CA LEU A 199 16.83 7.65 4.25
C LEU A 199 15.97 6.38 4.09
N LEU A 200 15.34 6.20 2.95
CA LEU A 200 14.46 5.05 2.72
C LEU A 200 15.21 3.71 2.82
N GLU A 201 16.44 3.68 2.31
CA GLU A 201 17.30 2.47 2.32
C GLU A 201 17.84 2.16 3.73
N SER A 202 17.75 3.10 4.67
CA SER A 202 18.16 2.90 6.06
C SER A 202 17.04 2.40 6.96
N ILE A 203 15.80 2.26 6.46
CA ILE A 203 14.71 1.67 7.23
C ILE A 203 14.95 0.16 7.33
N GLU A 204 15.23 -0.29 8.55
CA GLU A 204 15.23 -1.71 8.87
C GLU A 204 13.80 -2.17 9.20
N PRO A 205 13.42 -3.40 8.80
CA PRO A 205 12.13 -3.97 9.20
C PRO A 205 11.99 -4.01 10.72
N VAL A 206 10.87 -3.51 11.23
CA VAL A 206 10.55 -3.52 12.68
C VAL A 206 9.57 -4.64 13.03
N THR A 207 9.03 -5.30 12.03
CA THR A 207 8.17 -6.49 12.11
C THR A 207 8.30 -7.28 10.82
N SER A 208 7.74 -8.48 10.77
CA SER A 208 7.62 -9.26 9.53
C SER A 208 6.17 -9.25 9.00
N PRO A 209 5.94 -9.60 7.73
CA PRO A 209 4.60 -9.76 7.20
C PRO A 209 3.74 -10.74 8.03
N GLU A 210 4.31 -11.85 8.47
CA GLU A 210 3.62 -12.87 9.26
C GLU A 210 3.23 -12.35 10.65
N GLU A 211 4.13 -11.65 11.34
CA GLU A 211 3.87 -11.02 12.63
C GLU A 211 2.80 -9.93 12.51
N LEU A 212 2.82 -9.17 11.41
CA LEU A 212 1.83 -8.13 11.18
C LEU A 212 0.44 -8.72 10.95
N VAL A 213 0.30 -9.81 10.19
CA VAL A 213 -0.98 -10.52 10.03
C VAL A 213 -1.52 -11.01 11.38
N ALA A 214 -0.66 -11.58 12.22
CA ALA A 214 -1.07 -11.99 13.56
C ALA A 214 -1.50 -10.79 14.44
N THR A 215 -0.82 -9.65 14.30
CA THR A 215 -1.20 -8.39 14.97
C THR A 215 -2.56 -7.88 14.46
N GLN A 216 -2.83 -7.94 13.15
CA GLN A 216 -4.14 -7.59 12.57
C GLN A 216 -5.28 -8.44 13.16
N HIS A 217 -5.06 -9.76 13.27
CA HIS A 217 -6.03 -10.66 13.91
C HIS A 217 -6.25 -10.30 15.39
N ALA A 218 -5.20 -9.95 16.12
CA ALA A 218 -5.31 -9.53 17.52
C ALA A 218 -6.09 -8.22 17.66
N VAL A 219 -5.87 -7.24 16.76
CA VAL A 219 -6.62 -5.98 16.72
C VAL A 219 -8.10 -6.24 16.42
N ALA A 220 -8.41 -7.06 15.43
CA ALA A 220 -9.79 -7.40 15.10
C ALA A 220 -10.54 -8.06 16.28
N ALA A 221 -9.85 -8.90 17.05
CA ALA A 221 -10.43 -9.57 18.22
C ALA A 221 -10.72 -8.63 19.40
N LEU A 222 -10.22 -7.38 19.42
CA LEU A 222 -10.55 -6.41 20.48
C LEU A 222 -11.95 -5.83 20.35
N TYR A 223 -12.57 -5.95 19.18
CA TYR A 223 -13.88 -5.35 18.86
C TYR A 223 -14.96 -6.41 18.55
N ALA A 224 -14.62 -7.69 18.65
CA ALA A 224 -15.55 -8.81 18.53
C ALA A 224 -16.08 -9.24 19.90
#